data_3d4c34bc32c3e5a44fb533f678864cd2
#
_entry.id   3d4c34bc32c3e5a44fb533f678864cd2
#
_cell.length_a   1.000
_cell.length_b   1.000
_cell.length_c   1.000
_cell.angle_alpha   90.00
_cell.angle_beta   90.00
_cell.angle_gamma   90.00
#
_symmetry.space_group_name_H-M   'P 1'
#
loop_
_entity.id
_entity.type
_entity.pdbx_description
1 polymer ?
#
loop_
_entity_poly.entity_id
_entity_poly.type
_entity_poly.pdbx_seq_one_letter_code
_entity_poly.pdbx_strand_id
1 'polypeptide(L)'
;MATSEISKDAHKIIFFKKEGCAPCDDATAALDSILYAYPEYRDHVHVFQKEHHTSLVETYELEVYPVALLLDFHNDELGRVQGSKWLNPKWWKFALHSVHLNKKHD
;
A
#
# COMPACT_ATOMS: atom_id res chain seq x y z
N MET A 1 20.63 0.49 -9.99
CA MET A 1 20.12 0.77 -9.63
C MET A 1 19.06 0.97 -9.54
N ALA A 2 18.63 0.68 -9.20
CA ALA A 2 17.45 0.74 -9.23
C ALA A 2 16.99 1.95 -8.89
N THR A 3 16.31 2.53 -9.52
CA THR A 3 15.77 3.54 -9.16
C THR A 3 14.75 3.27 -8.31
N SER A 4 14.62 3.85 -7.27
CA SER A 4 13.70 3.60 -6.39
C SER A 4 12.49 4.38 -6.73
N GLU A 5 11.42 3.75 -7.05
CA GLU A 5 10.14 4.38 -7.22
C GLU A 5 9.52 4.71 -5.89
N ILE A 6 10.13 4.27 -4.78
CA ILE A 6 9.61 4.46 -3.44
C ILE A 6 10.73 5.02 -2.59
N SER A 7 10.51 6.15 -1.96
CA SER A 7 11.57 6.75 -1.14
C SER A 7 11.80 5.90 0.11
N LYS A 8 12.98 6.01 0.68
CA LYS A 8 13.40 5.19 1.81
C LYS A 8 13.48 5.97 3.09
N ASP A 9 12.58 6.88 3.34
CA ASP A 9 12.72 7.75 4.48
C ASP A 9 11.59 7.66 5.48
N ALA A 10 10.68 6.72 5.32
CA ALA A 10 9.56 6.60 6.24
C ALA A 10 8.90 5.24 6.08
N HIS A 11 8.20 4.81 7.10
CA HIS A 11 7.29 3.67 6.98
C HIS A 11 6.18 4.06 6.00
N LYS A 12 5.69 3.10 5.25
CA LYS A 12 4.67 3.36 4.25
C LYS A 12 3.92 2.11 3.88
N ILE A 13 2.80 2.30 3.19
CA ILE A 13 2.04 1.20 2.63
C ILE A 13 2.09 1.36 1.12
N ILE A 14 2.37 0.28 0.41
CA ILE A 14 2.22 0.30 -1.03
C ILE A 14 1.13 -0.68 -1.40
N PHE A 15 0.19 -0.21 -2.23
CA PHE A 15 -1.00 -0.94 -2.58
C PHE A 15 -0.97 -1.20 -4.07
N PHE A 16 -0.98 -2.47 -4.44
CA PHE A 16 -0.93 -2.86 -5.83
C PHE A 16 -2.28 -3.38 -6.28
N LYS A 17 -2.71 -2.91 -7.43
CA LYS A 17 -3.91 -3.40 -8.07
C LYS A 17 -3.57 -3.76 -9.52
N LYS A 18 -4.48 -4.43 -10.19
CA LYS A 18 -4.26 -4.79 -11.59
C LYS A 18 -5.46 -4.38 -12.40
N GLU A 19 -5.27 -4.34 -13.71
CA GLU A 19 -6.32 -3.95 -14.61
C GLU A 19 -7.43 -4.99 -14.62
N GLY A 20 -8.68 -4.55 -14.75
CA GLY A 20 -9.81 -5.45 -14.85
C GLY A 20 -10.07 -6.28 -13.59
N CYS A 21 -9.84 -5.70 -12.44
CA CYS A 21 -9.91 -6.43 -11.18
C CYS A 21 -11.00 -5.83 -10.30
N ALA A 22 -12.16 -6.49 -10.23
CA ALA A 22 -13.25 -6.01 -9.39
C ALA A 22 -12.88 -5.99 -7.90
N PRO A 23 -12.21 -7.02 -7.36
CA PRO A 23 -11.78 -6.93 -5.96
C PRO A 23 -10.81 -5.78 -5.70
N CYS A 24 -10.00 -5.41 -6.70
CA CYS A 24 -9.12 -4.26 -6.54
C CYS A 24 -9.93 -2.99 -6.42
N ASP A 25 -11.03 -2.88 -7.16
CA ASP A 25 -11.90 -1.72 -7.08
C ASP A 25 -12.56 -1.61 -5.72
N ASP A 26 -12.95 -2.74 -5.13
CA ASP A 26 -13.54 -2.75 -3.80
C ASP A 26 -12.53 -2.26 -2.77
N ALA A 27 -11.29 -2.75 -2.85
CA ALA A 27 -10.25 -2.33 -1.92
C ALA A 27 -9.91 -0.85 -2.10
N THR A 28 -9.94 -0.37 -3.34
CA THR A 28 -9.68 1.04 -3.62
C THR A 28 -10.78 1.92 -3.02
N ALA A 29 -12.05 1.51 -3.18
CA ALA A 29 -13.14 2.28 -2.61
C ALA A 29 -13.03 2.34 -1.09
N ALA A 30 -12.63 1.24 -0.46
CA ALA A 30 -12.43 1.22 0.98
C ALA A 30 -11.32 2.18 1.39
N LEU A 31 -10.20 2.16 0.66
CA LEU A 31 -9.10 3.08 0.93
C LEU A 31 -9.54 4.52 0.75
N ASP A 32 -10.25 4.81 -0.33
CA ASP A 32 -10.67 6.17 -0.62
C ASP A 32 -11.57 6.71 0.50
N SER A 33 -12.42 5.87 1.07
CA SER A 33 -13.30 6.32 2.14
C SER A 33 -12.50 6.77 3.36
N ILE A 34 -11.40 6.08 3.65
CA ILE A 34 -10.54 6.45 4.77
C ILE A 34 -9.73 7.70 4.45
N LEU A 35 -9.23 7.82 3.23
CA LEU A 35 -8.47 9.01 2.85
C LEU A 35 -9.35 10.25 2.79
N TYR A 36 -10.63 10.06 2.50
CA TYR A 36 -11.56 11.19 2.53
C TYR A 36 -11.72 11.69 3.97
N ALA A 37 -11.84 10.76 4.92
CA ALA A 37 -12.01 11.12 6.32
C ALA A 37 -10.71 11.60 6.97
N TYR A 38 -9.58 11.10 6.49
CA TYR A 38 -8.27 11.41 7.07
C TYR A 38 -7.30 11.79 5.95
N PRO A 39 -7.47 12.97 5.35
CA PRO A 39 -6.65 13.34 4.19
C PRO A 39 -5.15 13.41 4.50
N GLU A 40 -4.78 13.58 5.76
CA GLU A 40 -3.38 13.62 6.13
C GLU A 40 -2.71 12.26 5.95
N TYR A 41 -3.49 11.19 5.75
CA TYR A 41 -2.90 9.86 5.55
C TYR A 41 -2.49 9.61 4.10
N ARG A 42 -2.80 10.54 3.19
CA ARG A 42 -2.49 10.32 1.77
C ARG A 42 -1.01 10.11 1.52
N ASP A 43 -0.16 10.74 2.30
CA ASP A 43 1.28 10.61 2.11
C ASP A 43 1.83 9.27 2.59
N HIS A 44 1.01 8.47 3.25
CA HIS A 44 1.46 7.22 3.82
C HIS A 44 1.21 6.03 2.92
N VAL A 45 0.47 6.20 1.83
CA VAL A 45 0.12 5.10 0.95
C VAL A 45 0.38 5.49 -0.50
N HIS A 46 0.94 4.53 -1.25
CA HIS A 46 1.19 4.71 -2.67
C HIS A 46 0.43 3.63 -3.41
N VAL A 47 -0.32 4.03 -4.43
CA VAL A 47 -1.15 3.11 -5.20
C VAL A 47 -0.50 2.88 -6.54
N PHE A 48 -0.22 1.62 -6.84
CA PHE A 48 0.47 1.24 -8.06
C PHE A 48 -0.38 0.27 -8.87
N GLN A 49 -0.35 0.46 -10.18
CA GLN A 49 -0.93 -0.49 -11.12
C GLN A 49 0.17 -1.49 -11.45
N LYS A 50 -0.06 -2.79 -11.22
CA LYS A 50 1.03 -3.76 -11.36
C LYS A 50 1.65 -3.75 -12.74
N GLU A 51 0.85 -3.45 -13.78
CA GLU A 51 1.34 -3.48 -15.16
C GLU A 51 2.38 -2.38 -15.44
N HIS A 52 2.41 -1.36 -14.61
CA HIS A 52 3.33 -0.25 -14.79
C HIS A 52 4.55 -0.33 -13.87
N HIS A 53 4.63 -1.36 -13.04
CA HIS A 53 5.70 -1.44 -12.04
C HIS A 53 6.20 -2.86 -11.91
N THR A 54 6.61 -3.45 -13.06
CA THR A 54 6.97 -4.86 -13.10
C THR A 54 8.18 -5.19 -12.23
N SER A 55 9.12 -4.25 -12.09
CA SER A 55 10.28 -4.54 -11.26
C SER A 55 9.90 -4.63 -9.77
N LEU A 56 8.94 -3.84 -9.32
CA LEU A 56 8.47 -3.94 -7.95
C LEU A 56 7.69 -5.23 -7.74
N VAL A 57 6.90 -5.63 -8.73
CA VAL A 57 6.16 -6.89 -8.67
C VAL A 57 7.14 -8.05 -8.48
N GLU A 58 8.25 -8.04 -9.20
CA GLU A 58 9.26 -9.08 -9.08
C GLU A 58 10.00 -8.99 -7.76
N THR A 59 10.37 -7.79 -7.36
CA THR A 59 11.12 -7.61 -6.13
C THR A 59 10.37 -8.14 -4.91
N TYR A 60 9.06 -7.89 -4.84
CA TYR A 60 8.26 -8.33 -3.70
C TYR A 60 7.49 -9.61 -3.99
N GLU A 61 7.73 -10.21 -5.16
CA GLU A 61 7.13 -11.51 -5.53
C GLU A 61 5.61 -11.47 -5.39
N LEU A 62 4.99 -10.50 -6.05
CA LEU A 62 3.55 -10.30 -5.94
C LEU A 62 2.82 -11.18 -6.93
N GLU A 63 1.85 -11.94 -6.47
CA GLU A 63 1.07 -12.83 -7.33
C GLU A 63 -0.43 -12.65 -7.17
N VAL A 64 -0.88 -12.18 -6.03
CA VAL A 64 -2.30 -12.05 -5.74
C VAL A 64 -2.66 -10.58 -5.60
N TYR A 65 -3.77 -10.20 -6.22
CA TYR A 65 -4.21 -8.80 -6.21
C TYR A 65 -5.66 -8.72 -5.79
N PRO A 66 -6.06 -7.68 -5.05
CA PRO A 66 -5.21 -6.59 -4.60
C PRO A 66 -4.32 -7.02 -3.44
N VAL A 67 -3.20 -6.33 -3.27
CA VAL A 67 -2.29 -6.60 -2.18
C VAL A 67 -1.74 -5.29 -1.64
N ALA A 68 -1.64 -5.18 -0.33
CA ALA A 68 -1.03 -4.05 0.32
C ALA A 68 0.17 -4.54 1.12
N LEU A 69 1.30 -3.89 0.93
CA LEU A 69 2.53 -4.21 1.65
C LEU A 69 2.82 -3.10 2.64
N LEU A 70 3.21 -3.47 3.85
CA LEU A 70 3.71 -2.51 4.81
C LEU A 70 5.22 -2.57 4.72
N LEU A 71 5.84 -1.44 4.47
CA LEU A 71 7.28 -1.34 4.33
C LEU A 71 7.85 -0.44 5.42
N ASP A 72 9.05 -0.79 5.89
CA ASP A 72 9.75 0.08 6.82
C ASP A 72 10.48 1.17 6.04
N PHE A 73 11.27 1.98 6.72
CA PHE A 73 11.93 3.08 6.05
C PHE A 73 13.12 2.64 5.20
N HIS A 74 13.46 1.35 5.20
CA HIS A 74 14.42 0.79 4.26
C HIS A 74 13.72 0.11 3.10
N ASN A 75 12.39 0.15 3.06
CA ASN A 75 11.55 -0.51 2.06
C ASN A 75 11.60 -2.04 2.18
N ASP A 76 11.93 -2.53 3.36
CA ASP A 76 11.82 -3.95 3.63
C ASP A 76 10.38 -4.26 4.06
N GLU A 77 9.89 -5.40 3.61
CA GLU A 77 8.51 -5.75 3.87
C GLU A 77 8.32 -6.19 5.31
N LEU A 78 7.42 -5.52 6.01
CA LEU A 78 7.05 -5.89 7.38
C LEU A 78 5.86 -6.82 7.39
N GLY A 79 5.02 -6.76 6.37
CA GLY A 79 3.86 -7.63 6.27
C GLY A 79 3.07 -7.30 5.04
N ARG A 80 2.12 -8.15 4.70
CA ARG A 80 1.25 -7.93 3.55
C ARG A 80 -0.15 -8.46 3.82
N VAL A 81 -1.13 -7.85 3.16
CA VAL A 81 -2.51 -8.28 3.24
C VAL A 81 -3.02 -8.40 1.82
N GLN A 82 -3.65 -9.50 1.49
CA GLN A 82 -4.09 -9.79 0.14
C GLN A 82 -5.59 -10.04 0.11
N GLY A 83 -6.24 -9.49 -0.91
CA GLY A 83 -7.66 -9.72 -1.14
C GLY A 83 -8.55 -8.65 -0.57
N SER A 84 -9.65 -8.36 -1.29
CA SER A 84 -10.54 -7.27 -0.91
C SER A 84 -11.26 -7.52 0.40
N LYS A 85 -11.44 -8.78 0.76
CA LYS A 85 -12.11 -9.10 2.01
C LYS A 85 -11.36 -8.52 3.20
N TRP A 86 -10.03 -8.53 3.12
CA TRP A 86 -9.21 -8.07 4.22
C TRP A 86 -8.81 -6.60 4.09
N LEU A 87 -8.85 -6.05 2.86
CA LEU A 87 -8.51 -4.67 2.61
C LEU A 87 -9.76 -3.80 2.70
N ASN A 88 -10.42 -3.88 3.84
CA ASN A 88 -11.67 -3.18 4.11
C ASN A 88 -11.37 -1.86 4.83
N PRO A 89 -12.37 -0.98 5.01
CA PRO A 89 -12.11 0.32 5.62
C PRO A 89 -11.50 0.23 7.01
N LYS A 90 -11.93 -0.74 7.80
CA LYS A 90 -11.41 -0.90 9.16
C LYS A 90 -9.92 -1.20 9.13
N TRP A 91 -9.50 -2.09 8.21
CA TRP A 91 -8.09 -2.43 8.10
C TRP A 91 -7.28 -1.24 7.60
N TRP A 92 -7.79 -0.53 6.58
CA TRP A 92 -7.08 0.62 6.05
C TRP A 92 -6.88 1.69 7.12
N LYS A 93 -7.92 1.93 7.93
CA LYS A 93 -7.80 2.92 8.99
C LYS A 93 -6.75 2.52 10.00
N PHE A 94 -6.76 1.24 10.40
CA PHE A 94 -5.79 0.74 11.37
C PHE A 94 -4.37 0.82 10.82
N ALA A 95 -4.16 0.38 9.58
CA ALA A 95 -2.83 0.33 8.98
C ALA A 95 -2.28 1.74 8.77
N LEU A 96 -3.10 2.63 8.23
CA LEU A 96 -2.66 3.99 7.98
C LEU A 96 -2.38 4.74 9.26
N HIS A 97 -3.18 4.51 10.28
CA HIS A 97 -2.94 5.14 11.59
C HIS A 97 -1.60 4.65 12.17
N SER A 98 -1.32 3.36 12.03
CA SER A 98 -0.06 2.80 12.52
C SER A 98 1.13 3.42 11.80
N VAL A 99 1.03 3.57 10.48
CA VAL A 99 2.09 4.20 9.71
C VAL A 99 2.25 5.67 10.12
N HIS A 100 1.13 6.34 10.36
CA HIS A 100 1.16 7.75 10.76
C HIS A 100 1.90 7.92 12.09
N LEU A 101 1.71 7.01 13.03
CA LEU A 101 2.40 7.10 14.31
C LEU A 101 3.89 6.84 14.15
N ASN A 102 4.31 6.13 13.11
CA ASN A 102 5.72 5.79 12.89
C ASN A 102 6.33 6.56 11.73
N LYS A 103 5.69 7.63 11.27
CA LYS A 103 6.15 8.32 10.08
C LYS A 103 7.46 9.05 10.29
N LYS A 104 7.75 9.42 11.54
CA LYS A 104 8.99 10.04 11.84
C LYS A 104 9.82 9.08 12.56
N HIS A 105 10.99 8.83 12.01
CA HIS A 105 11.92 7.92 12.64
C HIS A 105 13.06 8.77 13.14
N ASP A 106 13.20 8.89 14.34
CA ASP A 106 14.29 9.66 14.92
C ASP A 106 15.17 8.81 15.77
#